data_af9fd21b7da762a954095279beeee750
#
_entry.id   af9fd21b7da762a954095279beeee750
#
_cell.length_a   1.000
_cell.length_b   1.000
_cell.length_c   1.000
_cell.angle_alpha   90.00
_cell.angle_beta   90.00
_cell.angle_gamma   90.00
#
_symmetry.space_group_name_H-M   'P 1'
#
loop_
_entity.id
_entity.type
_entity.pdbx_description
1 polymer ?
#
loop_
_entity_poly.entity_id
_entity_poly.type
_entity_poly.pdbx_seq_one_letter_code
_entity_poly.pdbx_strand_id
1 'polypeptide(L)'
;MKTELLHKYFRGETTEKEENQIVEWTESSTENKERFLKERMLFDVTLFSDDSNIQRKPKGHLYLYPLLAIAAMVAIVFVMDLPHMHKPKQQLSQTIRIPAGQRAQMDLPDGSVVWLNSQTTLTYDENFGKKDRKVMLDGEAYFEVAHNKEIPFYVQTENIKVQVTGTKFDVCSYKGSNSFIARLIE
;
A
#
# COMPACT_ATOMS: atom_id res chain seq x y z
N MET A 1 -52.86 -13.49 30.45
CA MET A 1 -53.03 -14.18 29.16
C MET A 1 -52.35 -15.56 29.23
N LYS A 2 -52.94 -16.62 28.66
CA LYS A 2 -52.30 -17.95 28.61
C LYS A 2 -51.32 -18.03 27.48
N THR A 3 -50.15 -18.62 27.69
CA THR A 3 -49.07 -18.76 26.68
C THR A 3 -49.54 -19.59 25.47
N GLU A 4 -50.40 -20.59 25.68
CA GLU A 4 -50.99 -21.41 24.60
C GLU A 4 -51.76 -20.57 23.57
N LEU A 5 -52.50 -19.54 24.02
CA LEU A 5 -53.28 -18.65 23.15
C LEU A 5 -52.35 -17.74 22.33
N LEU A 6 -51.22 -17.31 22.90
CA LEU A 6 -50.19 -16.54 22.18
C LEU A 6 -49.50 -17.40 21.12
N HIS A 7 -49.15 -18.65 21.43
CA HIS A 7 -48.58 -19.58 20.47
C HIS A 7 -49.54 -19.92 19.32
N LYS A 8 -50.86 -20.05 19.63
CA LYS A 8 -51.91 -20.23 18.62
C LYS A 8 -51.99 -19.02 17.68
N TYR A 9 -51.87 -17.81 18.24
CA TYR A 9 -51.77 -16.55 17.48
C TYR A 9 -50.56 -16.48 16.59
N PHE A 10 -49.37 -16.86 17.08
CA PHE A 10 -48.16 -16.87 16.30
C PHE A 10 -48.15 -17.89 15.15
N ARG A 11 -48.98 -18.95 15.27
CA ARG A 11 -49.19 -19.90 14.18
C ARG A 11 -50.31 -19.51 13.21
N GLY A 12 -51.00 -18.40 13.44
CA GLY A 12 -52.12 -17.96 12.59
C GLY A 12 -53.37 -18.83 12.70
N GLU A 13 -53.55 -19.53 13.84
CA GLU A 13 -54.66 -20.47 14.08
C GLU A 13 -55.76 -19.87 14.96
N THR A 14 -55.73 -18.56 15.23
CA THR A 14 -56.66 -17.85 16.08
C THR A 14 -57.94 -17.42 15.35
N THR A 15 -59.02 -17.30 16.09
CA THR A 15 -60.26 -16.71 15.60
C THR A 15 -60.23 -15.19 15.80
N GLU A 16 -61.02 -14.44 15.01
CA GLU A 16 -61.11 -12.96 15.10
C GLU A 16 -61.40 -12.44 16.54
N LYS A 17 -62.18 -13.17 17.33
CA LYS A 17 -62.42 -12.82 18.73
C LYS A 17 -61.15 -12.99 19.60
N GLU A 18 -60.40 -14.06 19.38
CA GLU A 18 -59.16 -14.34 20.11
C GLU A 18 -58.06 -13.33 19.73
N GLU A 19 -58.02 -12.90 18.48
CA GLU A 19 -57.09 -11.84 18.03
C GLU A 19 -57.36 -10.52 18.69
N ASN A 20 -58.64 -10.08 18.69
CA ASN A 20 -59.03 -8.84 19.35
C ASN A 20 -58.72 -8.87 20.86
N GLN A 21 -58.91 -10.01 21.54
CA GLN A 21 -58.52 -10.19 22.94
C GLN A 21 -57.00 -10.07 23.16
N ILE A 22 -56.18 -10.57 22.24
CA ILE A 22 -54.71 -10.48 22.36
C ILE A 22 -54.26 -9.05 22.13
N VAL A 23 -54.82 -8.36 21.14
CA VAL A 23 -54.52 -6.95 20.86
C VAL A 23 -54.88 -6.08 22.06
N GLU A 24 -56.10 -6.18 22.58
CA GLU A 24 -56.56 -5.42 23.75
C GLU A 24 -55.69 -5.69 24.98
N TRP A 25 -55.31 -6.96 25.22
CA TRP A 25 -54.43 -7.32 26.32
C TRP A 25 -53.03 -6.74 26.13
N THR A 26 -52.48 -6.74 24.90
CA THR A 26 -51.13 -6.22 24.60
C THR A 26 -51.09 -4.69 24.77
N GLU A 27 -52.19 -3.99 24.42
CA GLU A 27 -52.27 -2.54 24.51
C GLU A 27 -52.62 -2.04 25.92
N SER A 28 -53.16 -2.91 26.78
CA SER A 28 -53.61 -2.55 28.12
C SER A 28 -52.47 -2.22 29.09
N SER A 29 -51.24 -2.65 28.85
CA SER A 29 -50.07 -2.37 29.70
C SER A 29 -48.74 -2.57 28.94
N THR A 30 -47.75 -1.74 29.29
CA THR A 30 -46.38 -1.88 28.79
C THR A 30 -45.77 -3.24 29.16
N GLU A 31 -46.06 -3.76 30.34
CA GLU A 31 -45.63 -5.06 30.82
C GLU A 31 -46.20 -6.21 29.97
N ASN A 32 -47.46 -6.10 29.54
CA ASN A 32 -48.08 -7.07 28.64
C ASN A 32 -47.45 -7.07 27.26
N LYS A 33 -47.06 -5.90 26.76
CA LYS A 33 -46.38 -5.73 25.49
C LYS A 33 -44.96 -6.37 25.52
N GLU A 34 -44.23 -6.15 26.58
CA GLU A 34 -42.93 -6.77 26.78
C GLU A 34 -43.03 -8.30 26.86
N ARG A 35 -44.04 -8.80 27.58
CA ARG A 35 -44.28 -10.23 27.67
C ARG A 35 -44.70 -10.84 26.34
N PHE A 36 -45.51 -10.15 25.54
CA PHE A 36 -45.85 -10.58 24.17
C PHE A 36 -44.65 -10.69 23.29
N LEU A 37 -43.75 -9.69 23.29
CA LEU A 37 -42.51 -9.70 22.50
C LEU A 37 -41.55 -10.81 22.94
N LYS A 38 -41.47 -11.06 24.25
CA LYS A 38 -40.64 -12.13 24.80
C LYS A 38 -41.13 -13.52 24.37
N GLU A 39 -42.45 -13.76 24.48
CA GLU A 39 -43.06 -15.04 24.05
C GLU A 39 -42.93 -15.24 22.53
N ARG A 40 -43.04 -14.18 21.71
CA ARG A 40 -42.82 -14.24 20.27
C ARG A 40 -41.36 -14.62 19.95
N MET A 41 -40.40 -13.99 20.60
CA MET A 41 -39.00 -14.31 20.44
C MET A 41 -38.68 -15.78 20.77
N LEU A 42 -39.28 -16.29 21.86
CA LEU A 42 -39.12 -17.69 22.23
C LEU A 42 -39.75 -18.65 21.20
N PHE A 43 -40.93 -18.27 20.68
CA PHE A 43 -41.61 -19.06 19.63
C PHE A 43 -40.80 -19.08 18.34
N ASP A 44 -40.26 -17.95 17.88
CA ASP A 44 -39.42 -17.87 16.69
C ASP A 44 -38.14 -18.75 16.82
N VAL A 45 -37.51 -18.79 18.00
CA VAL A 45 -36.39 -19.69 18.29
C VAL A 45 -36.77 -21.16 18.14
N THR A 46 -38.03 -21.54 18.57
CA THR A 46 -38.48 -22.93 18.43
C THR A 46 -38.72 -23.32 16.98
N LEU A 47 -39.14 -22.40 16.13
CA LEU A 47 -39.30 -22.66 14.69
C LEU A 47 -37.96 -22.96 14.01
N PHE A 48 -36.89 -22.31 14.44
CA PHE A 48 -35.54 -22.58 13.92
C PHE A 48 -34.88 -23.83 14.50
N SER A 49 -35.35 -24.32 15.65
CA SER A 49 -34.82 -25.51 16.32
C SER A 49 -35.44 -26.83 15.82
N ASP A 50 -36.64 -26.79 15.22
CA ASP A 50 -37.32 -27.99 14.74
C ASP A 50 -36.81 -28.48 13.35
N ASP A 51 -35.97 -27.65 12.69
CA ASP A 51 -35.32 -28.01 11.40
C ASP A 51 -34.05 -28.86 11.58
N SER A 52 -33.74 -29.31 12.80
CA SER A 52 -32.57 -30.12 13.14
C SER A 52 -32.69 -31.61 12.77
N ASN A 53 -33.80 -32.03 12.16
CA ASN A 53 -33.97 -33.42 11.71
C ASN A 53 -33.82 -33.59 10.19
N ILE A 54 -33.11 -32.65 9.53
CA ILE A 54 -32.52 -32.98 8.23
C ILE A 54 -31.30 -33.86 8.57
N GLN A 55 -31.47 -35.14 8.51
CA GLN A 55 -30.36 -36.09 8.33
C GLN A 55 -29.64 -35.68 7.02
N ARG A 56 -28.71 -34.71 7.19
CA ARG A 56 -27.71 -34.46 6.17
C ARG A 56 -26.82 -35.71 6.17
N LYS A 57 -27.18 -36.66 5.30
CA LYS A 57 -26.18 -37.62 4.81
C LYS A 57 -24.96 -36.76 4.49
N PRO A 58 -23.80 -37.06 5.01
CA PRO A 58 -22.58 -36.37 4.63
C PRO A 58 -22.39 -36.70 3.12
N LYS A 59 -22.93 -35.86 2.25
CA LYS A 59 -22.50 -35.81 0.86
C LYS A 59 -21.08 -35.29 0.95
N GLY A 60 -20.21 -36.28 0.77
CA GLY A 60 -18.81 -36.23 0.99
C GLY A 60 -18.16 -34.94 0.58
N HIS A 61 -17.03 -34.75 1.14
CA HIS A 61 -15.96 -33.74 0.94
C HIS A 61 -15.68 -33.29 -0.51
N LEU A 62 -16.54 -33.66 -1.46
CA LEU A 62 -16.36 -33.42 -2.89
C LEU A 62 -16.38 -31.93 -3.28
N TYR A 63 -17.02 -31.07 -2.45
CA TYR A 63 -17.06 -29.63 -2.69
C TYR A 63 -15.95 -28.85 -1.95
N LEU A 64 -15.26 -29.46 -1.00
CA LEU A 64 -14.13 -28.84 -0.33
C LEU A 64 -12.86 -28.85 -1.20
N TYR A 65 -12.69 -29.85 -2.07
CA TYR A 65 -11.53 -29.96 -2.94
C TYR A 65 -11.41 -28.81 -3.96
N PRO A 66 -12.48 -28.38 -4.66
CA PRO A 66 -12.36 -27.24 -5.57
C PRO A 66 -12.08 -25.91 -4.85
N LEU A 67 -12.61 -25.70 -3.64
CA LEU A 67 -12.28 -24.52 -2.82
C LEU A 67 -10.82 -24.55 -2.35
N LEU A 68 -10.31 -25.69 -1.94
CA LEU A 68 -8.89 -25.88 -1.61
C LEU A 68 -7.99 -25.72 -2.84
N ALA A 69 -8.43 -26.19 -4.02
CA ALA A 69 -7.69 -26.01 -5.27
C ALA A 69 -7.60 -24.53 -5.68
N ILE A 70 -8.70 -23.77 -5.54
CA ILE A 70 -8.71 -22.32 -5.80
C ILE A 70 -7.81 -21.58 -4.79
N ALA A 71 -7.90 -21.91 -3.52
CA ALA A 71 -7.03 -21.31 -2.49
C ALA A 71 -5.55 -21.64 -2.74
N ALA A 72 -5.22 -22.87 -3.16
CA ALA A 72 -3.88 -23.27 -3.54
C ALA A 72 -3.38 -22.52 -4.78
N MET A 73 -4.23 -22.35 -5.81
CA MET A 73 -3.89 -21.57 -7.00
C MET A 73 -3.62 -20.11 -6.68
N VAL A 74 -4.46 -19.48 -5.86
CA VAL A 74 -4.26 -18.09 -5.41
C VAL A 74 -2.97 -17.98 -4.58
N ALA A 75 -2.70 -18.94 -3.70
CA ALA A 75 -1.47 -18.99 -2.92
C ALA A 75 -0.22 -19.16 -3.82
N ILE A 76 -0.28 -20.00 -4.85
CA ILE A 76 0.80 -20.20 -5.81
C ILE A 76 1.06 -18.92 -6.61
N VAL A 77 0.00 -18.25 -7.11
CA VAL A 77 0.13 -16.95 -7.80
C VAL A 77 0.73 -15.92 -6.87
N PHE A 78 0.26 -15.84 -5.62
CA PHE A 78 0.79 -14.91 -4.63
C PHE A 78 2.26 -15.19 -4.29
N VAL A 79 2.65 -16.47 -4.16
CA VAL A 79 4.06 -16.87 -3.90
C VAL A 79 4.94 -16.64 -5.13
N MET A 80 4.42 -16.80 -6.36
CA MET A 80 5.16 -16.50 -7.57
C MET A 80 5.36 -14.99 -7.81
N ASP A 81 4.42 -14.14 -7.37
CA ASP A 81 4.55 -12.69 -7.47
C ASP A 81 5.42 -12.08 -6.34
N LEU A 82 5.55 -12.76 -5.19
CA LEU A 82 6.40 -12.29 -4.08
C LEU A 82 7.87 -12.00 -4.49
N PRO A 83 8.55 -12.83 -5.29
CA PRO A 83 9.92 -12.54 -5.71
C PRO A 83 10.03 -11.38 -6.71
N HIS A 84 8.94 -10.99 -7.38
CA HIS A 84 8.93 -9.85 -8.29
C HIS A 84 8.76 -8.51 -7.57
N MET A 85 8.21 -8.51 -6.37
CA MET A 85 7.94 -7.27 -5.62
C MET A 85 9.18 -6.67 -4.94
N HIS A 86 10.28 -7.42 -4.74
CA HIS A 86 11.37 -6.91 -3.89
C HIS A 86 12.78 -7.38 -4.28
N LYS A 87 13.08 -7.54 -5.57
CA LYS A 87 14.49 -7.43 -5.95
C LYS A 87 14.78 -5.94 -6.04
N PRO A 88 15.57 -5.35 -5.11
CA PRO A 88 16.16 -4.06 -5.40
C PRO A 88 16.90 -4.27 -6.72
N LYS A 89 16.47 -3.60 -7.80
CA LYS A 89 17.28 -3.50 -9.01
C LYS A 89 18.62 -3.02 -8.48
N GLN A 90 19.63 -3.87 -8.55
CA GLN A 90 21.00 -3.40 -8.39
C GLN A 90 21.18 -2.37 -9.50
N GLN A 91 20.97 -1.10 -9.15
CA GLN A 91 21.30 0.00 -10.03
C GLN A 91 22.82 -0.05 -10.16
N LEU A 92 23.27 -0.48 -11.32
CA LEU A 92 24.65 -0.38 -11.69
C LEU A 92 25.01 1.11 -11.66
N SER A 93 25.83 1.49 -10.70
CA SER A 93 26.31 2.86 -10.56
C SER A 93 27.78 2.90 -10.96
N GLN A 94 28.15 3.91 -11.72
CA GLN A 94 29.55 4.22 -12.03
C GLN A 94 30.06 5.19 -10.96
N THR A 95 31.15 4.81 -10.32
CA THR A 95 31.79 5.64 -9.29
C THR A 95 33.22 5.96 -9.68
N ILE A 96 33.54 7.22 -9.76
CA ILE A 96 34.86 7.78 -10.06
C ILE A 96 35.39 8.39 -8.78
N ARG A 97 36.61 8.02 -8.39
CA ARG A 97 37.31 8.57 -7.24
C ARG A 97 38.63 9.20 -7.66
N ILE A 98 38.83 10.42 -7.25
CA ILE A 98 40.05 11.18 -7.48
C ILE A 98 40.88 11.17 -6.17
N PRO A 99 42.12 10.62 -6.23
CA PRO A 99 42.99 10.61 -5.07
C PRO A 99 43.45 12.02 -4.66
N ALA A 100 44.04 12.11 -3.47
CA ALA A 100 44.63 13.35 -3.00
C ALA A 100 45.71 13.85 -3.96
N GLY A 101 45.69 15.16 -4.23
CA GLY A 101 46.69 15.83 -5.09
C GLY A 101 46.48 15.62 -6.60
N GLN A 102 45.44 14.91 -7.03
CA GLN A 102 45.11 14.71 -8.43
C GLN A 102 43.83 15.46 -8.82
N ARG A 103 43.68 15.70 -10.11
CA ARG A 103 42.49 16.25 -10.75
C ARG A 103 42.19 15.44 -12.01
N ALA A 104 40.95 15.37 -12.39
CA ALA A 104 40.56 14.71 -13.63
C ALA A 104 39.45 15.47 -14.33
N GLN A 105 39.45 15.39 -15.65
CA GLN A 105 38.33 15.81 -16.49
C GLN A 105 37.66 14.57 -17.05
N MET A 106 36.36 14.57 -17.15
CA MET A 106 35.56 13.51 -17.74
C MET A 106 34.36 14.04 -18.49
N ASP A 107 33.96 13.32 -19.52
CA ASP A 107 32.73 13.55 -20.25
C ASP A 107 31.63 12.61 -19.71
N LEU A 108 30.46 13.17 -19.41
CA LEU A 108 29.28 12.42 -19.01
C LEU A 108 28.51 11.95 -20.26
N PRO A 109 27.68 10.88 -20.15
CA PRO A 109 26.92 10.33 -21.27
C PRO A 109 25.92 11.30 -21.93
N ASP A 110 25.54 12.39 -21.25
CA ASP A 110 24.65 13.44 -21.76
C ASP A 110 25.39 14.56 -22.54
N GLY A 111 26.72 14.45 -22.67
CA GLY A 111 27.57 15.46 -23.28
C GLY A 111 28.00 16.58 -22.33
N SER A 112 27.68 16.50 -21.05
CA SER A 112 28.20 17.41 -20.02
C SER A 112 29.65 17.07 -19.70
N VAL A 113 30.47 18.08 -19.38
CA VAL A 113 31.86 17.92 -18.99
C VAL A 113 32.03 18.28 -17.51
N VAL A 114 32.83 17.45 -16.81
CA VAL A 114 33.06 17.63 -15.38
C VAL A 114 34.55 17.64 -15.08
N TRP A 115 35.00 18.63 -14.32
CA TRP A 115 36.36 18.70 -13.77
C TRP A 115 36.30 18.39 -12.27
N LEU A 116 36.83 17.26 -11.88
CA LEU A 116 36.89 16.77 -10.53
C LEU A 116 38.17 17.22 -9.82
N ASN A 117 38.03 17.84 -8.65
CA ASN A 117 39.17 18.24 -7.85
C ASN A 117 39.69 17.06 -6.98
N SER A 118 40.77 17.31 -6.26
CA SER A 118 41.40 16.36 -5.37
C SER A 118 40.43 15.82 -4.30
N GLN A 119 40.57 14.53 -3.96
CA GLN A 119 39.73 13.85 -2.93
C GLN A 119 38.24 13.88 -3.24
N THR A 120 37.88 13.89 -4.50
CA THR A 120 36.48 13.95 -4.94
C THR A 120 35.99 12.59 -5.40
N THR A 121 34.75 12.27 -5.02
CA THR A 121 34.01 11.10 -5.52
C THR A 121 32.77 11.56 -6.25
N LEU A 122 32.62 11.13 -7.51
CA LEU A 122 31.43 11.33 -8.32
C LEU A 122 30.78 9.99 -8.63
N THR A 123 29.47 9.90 -8.44
CA THR A 123 28.70 8.68 -8.73
C THR A 123 27.46 9.04 -9.54
N TYR A 124 27.17 8.25 -10.58
CA TYR A 124 25.92 8.31 -11.36
C TYR A 124 25.46 6.91 -11.76
N ASP A 125 24.18 6.74 -12.06
CA ASP A 125 23.63 5.44 -12.39
C ASP A 125 23.64 5.15 -13.92
N GLU A 126 23.31 3.92 -14.30
CA GLU A 126 23.28 3.46 -15.72
C GLU A 126 22.17 4.13 -16.55
N ASN A 127 21.17 4.75 -15.89
CA ASN A 127 20.06 5.44 -16.54
C ASN A 127 20.34 6.93 -16.73
N PHE A 128 21.53 7.40 -16.31
CA PHE A 128 21.95 8.78 -16.48
C PHE A 128 21.85 9.23 -17.94
N GLY A 129 21.19 10.37 -18.15
CA GLY A 129 20.93 10.92 -19.47
C GLY A 129 19.71 10.34 -20.19
N LYS A 130 19.12 9.23 -19.71
CA LYS A 130 17.91 8.60 -20.30
C LYS A 130 16.65 8.99 -19.58
N LYS A 131 16.63 8.87 -18.25
CA LYS A 131 15.49 9.10 -17.36
C LYS A 131 15.66 10.36 -16.54
N ASP A 132 16.86 10.53 -16.03
CA ASP A 132 17.29 11.70 -15.28
C ASP A 132 18.77 11.96 -15.56
N ARG A 133 19.27 13.12 -15.11
CA ARG A 133 20.69 13.50 -15.18
C ARG A 133 21.17 13.81 -13.77
N LYS A 134 21.17 12.76 -12.92
CA LYS A 134 21.51 12.91 -11.51
C LYS A 134 22.89 12.35 -11.23
N VAL A 135 23.73 13.18 -10.60
CA VAL A 135 25.03 12.79 -10.05
C VAL A 135 25.05 13.00 -8.54
N MET A 136 25.75 12.13 -7.83
CA MET A 136 26.10 12.31 -6.43
C MET A 136 27.54 12.74 -6.32
N LEU A 137 27.81 13.81 -5.60
CA LEU A 137 29.12 14.40 -5.43
C LEU A 137 29.50 14.42 -3.94
N ASP A 138 30.69 13.93 -3.64
CA ASP A 138 31.40 14.13 -2.38
C ASP A 138 32.75 14.73 -2.71
N GLY A 139 32.95 16.00 -2.46
CA GLY A 139 34.13 16.75 -2.83
C GLY A 139 33.85 18.04 -3.60
N GLU A 140 34.71 18.38 -4.54
CA GLU A 140 34.63 19.60 -5.35
C GLU A 140 34.70 19.27 -6.83
N ALA A 141 33.74 19.84 -7.59
CA ALA A 141 33.69 19.66 -9.03
C ALA A 141 33.09 20.89 -9.74
N TYR A 142 33.71 21.21 -10.88
CA TYR A 142 33.20 22.19 -11.83
C TYR A 142 32.47 21.46 -12.95
N PHE A 143 31.29 21.95 -13.30
CA PHE A 143 30.39 21.36 -14.28
C PHE A 143 30.14 22.32 -15.45
N GLU A 144 30.28 21.84 -16.66
CA GLU A 144 29.74 22.45 -17.89
C GLU A 144 28.61 21.56 -18.38
N VAL A 145 27.37 21.89 -18.03
CA VAL A 145 26.21 21.05 -18.30
C VAL A 145 25.65 21.32 -19.68
N ALA A 146 25.51 20.26 -20.47
CA ALA A 146 24.84 20.31 -21.75
C ALA A 146 23.40 20.79 -21.60
N HIS A 147 22.98 21.76 -22.44
CA HIS A 147 21.65 22.37 -22.34
C HIS A 147 20.54 21.37 -22.69
N ASN A 148 19.66 21.10 -21.73
CA ASN A 148 18.47 20.30 -21.94
C ASN A 148 17.38 20.72 -20.93
N LYS A 149 16.29 21.33 -21.43
CA LYS A 149 15.17 21.78 -20.60
C LYS A 149 14.23 20.65 -20.20
N GLU A 150 14.19 19.55 -20.97
CA GLU A 150 13.26 18.45 -20.73
C GLU A 150 13.75 17.53 -19.59
N ILE A 151 15.07 17.33 -19.50
CA ILE A 151 15.69 16.52 -18.47
C ILE A 151 16.67 17.38 -17.67
N PRO A 152 16.27 17.98 -16.56
CA PRO A 152 17.18 18.79 -15.72
C PRO A 152 18.35 17.97 -15.18
N PHE A 153 19.48 18.63 -14.99
CA PHE A 153 20.68 18.06 -14.38
C PHE A 153 20.66 18.31 -12.87
N TYR A 154 20.97 17.30 -12.08
CA TYR A 154 20.98 17.37 -10.64
C TYR A 154 22.34 16.99 -10.09
N VAL A 155 22.92 17.85 -9.27
CA VAL A 155 24.05 17.51 -8.39
C VAL A 155 23.53 17.38 -6.98
N GLN A 156 23.65 16.20 -6.42
CA GLN A 156 23.27 15.93 -5.03
C GLN A 156 24.52 15.66 -4.20
N THR A 157 24.66 16.38 -3.11
CA THR A 157 25.66 16.14 -2.08
C THR A 157 24.94 15.70 -0.78
N GLU A 158 25.69 15.53 0.29
CA GLU A 158 25.10 15.28 1.62
C GLU A 158 24.22 16.45 2.09
N ASN A 159 24.63 17.68 1.80
CA ASN A 159 24.07 18.90 2.36
C ASN A 159 23.15 19.68 1.41
N ILE A 160 23.42 19.61 0.10
CA ILE A 160 22.70 20.41 -0.91
C ILE A 160 22.30 19.60 -2.12
N LYS A 161 21.27 20.07 -2.79
CA LYS A 161 20.84 19.62 -4.10
C LYS A 161 20.79 20.82 -5.05
N VAL A 162 21.58 20.80 -6.11
CA VAL A 162 21.60 21.80 -7.16
C VAL A 162 20.88 21.25 -8.38
N GLN A 163 20.01 22.06 -9.00
CA GLN A 163 19.31 21.73 -10.22
C GLN A 163 19.57 22.79 -11.27
N VAL A 164 19.97 22.34 -12.47
CA VAL A 164 20.21 23.24 -13.62
C VAL A 164 19.68 22.62 -14.91
N THR A 165 19.50 23.42 -15.94
CA THR A 165 19.06 22.96 -17.27
C THR A 165 20.15 23.04 -18.35
N GLY A 166 21.28 23.68 -18.01
CA GLY A 166 22.40 23.86 -18.94
C GLY A 166 23.17 25.12 -18.59
N THR A 167 24.04 25.02 -17.62
CA THR A 167 24.83 26.11 -17.06
C THR A 167 26.20 25.62 -16.64
N LYS A 168 27.12 26.56 -16.45
CA LYS A 168 28.45 26.33 -15.90
C LYS A 168 28.44 26.70 -14.43
N PHE A 169 28.83 25.79 -13.57
CA PHE A 169 28.83 26.04 -12.12
C PHE A 169 29.84 25.17 -11.38
N ASP A 170 30.18 25.61 -10.22
CA ASP A 170 31.10 24.93 -9.31
C ASP A 170 30.36 24.52 -8.03
N VAL A 171 30.64 23.31 -7.55
CA VAL A 171 30.09 22.77 -6.29
C VAL A 171 31.23 22.23 -5.45
N CYS A 172 31.33 22.72 -4.22
CA CYS A 172 32.27 22.23 -3.22
C CYS A 172 31.48 21.77 -1.98
N SER A 173 31.51 20.47 -1.68
CA SER A 173 30.84 19.86 -0.54
C SER A 173 31.53 18.55 -0.17
N TYR A 174 32.54 18.61 0.68
CA TYR A 174 33.24 17.45 1.21
C TYR A 174 32.46 16.87 2.40
N LYS A 175 32.37 15.56 2.46
CA LYS A 175 31.71 14.83 3.54
C LYS A 175 32.37 15.13 4.88
N GLY A 176 31.53 15.47 5.86
CA GLY A 176 32.00 15.86 7.18
C GLY A 176 32.49 17.32 7.30
N SER A 177 32.42 18.11 6.20
CA SER A 177 32.65 19.56 6.26
C SER A 177 31.34 20.28 6.54
N ASN A 178 31.39 21.27 7.44
CA ASN A 178 30.24 22.15 7.73
C ASN A 178 30.08 23.28 6.69
N SER A 179 30.97 23.36 5.70
CA SER A 179 30.91 24.36 4.63
C SER A 179 30.59 23.71 3.28
N PHE A 180 29.66 24.30 2.57
CA PHE A 180 29.36 23.96 1.18
C PHE A 180 29.21 25.24 0.36
N ILE A 181 29.61 25.17 -0.89
CA ILE A 181 29.57 26.31 -1.82
C ILE A 181 28.99 25.79 -3.13
N ALA A 182 27.99 26.47 -3.67
CA ALA A 182 27.57 26.31 -5.05
C ALA A 182 27.66 27.69 -5.72
N ARG A 183 28.46 27.81 -6.79
CA ARG A 183 28.71 29.06 -7.48
C ARG A 183 28.35 28.91 -8.96
N LEU A 184 27.42 29.74 -9.42
CA LEU A 184 27.08 29.86 -10.84
C LEU A 184 28.17 30.71 -11.54
N ILE A 185 28.57 30.29 -12.74
CA ILE A 185 29.64 30.93 -13.51
C ILE A 185 29.15 31.31 -14.93
N GLU A 186 27.83 31.33 -15.19
CA GLU A 186 27.18 31.54 -16.50
C GLU A 186 27.21 30.35 -17.45
#